data_0734dffda3092af5279dac34c381393d
#
_entry.id   0734dffda3092af5279dac34c381393d
#
_cell.length_a   1.000
_cell.length_b   1.000
_cell.length_c   1.000
_cell.angle_alpha   90.00
_cell.angle_beta   90.00
_cell.angle_gamma   90.00
#
_symmetry.space_group_name_H-M   'P 1'
#
loop_
_entity.id
_entity.type
_entity.pdbx_description
1 polymer ?
#
loop_
_entity_poly.entity_id
_entity_poly.type
_entity_poly.pdbx_seq_one_letter_code
_entity_poly.pdbx_strand_id
1 'polypeptide(L)'
;MKEETYSYKTPSAQLVKIAEIASQYKGRPEMLMKVIIKSQKIVTAFSASVAAVIAREMDIPQTQVYSFITFYAMLSVKPRGKYIIRMCKSSPCHVLGAKEIVDALEDLLQIKVGETT
;
A
#
# COMPACT_ATOMS: atom_id res chain seq x y z
N MET A 1 -2.69 14.63 5.55
CA MET A 1 -1.68 13.70 5.01
C MET A 1 -0.30 14.19 5.45
N LYS A 2 0.50 13.33 6.04
CA LYS A 2 1.85 13.69 6.47
C LYS A 2 2.83 13.52 5.32
N GLU A 3 3.74 14.48 5.13
CA GLU A 3 4.77 14.42 4.10
C GLU A 3 5.59 13.14 4.14
N GLU A 4 5.85 12.62 5.33
CA GLU A 4 6.57 11.36 5.55
C GLU A 4 5.98 10.18 4.77
N THR A 5 4.68 10.19 4.54
CA THR A 5 3.98 9.14 3.81
C THR A 5 4.43 9.05 2.35
N TYR A 6 4.90 10.17 1.79
CA TYR A 6 5.31 10.26 0.39
C TYR A 6 6.83 10.37 0.21
N SER A 7 7.61 10.27 1.27
CA SER A 7 9.06 10.45 1.20
C SER A 7 9.80 9.28 0.54
N TYR A 8 9.19 8.09 0.49
CA TYR A 8 9.80 6.92 -0.12
C TYR A 8 9.88 7.08 -1.64
N LYS A 9 11.07 6.87 -2.20
CA LYS A 9 11.30 6.94 -3.65
C LYS A 9 11.43 5.54 -4.24
N THR A 10 10.68 5.29 -5.30
CA THR A 10 10.73 4.01 -6.00
C THR A 10 11.81 4.05 -7.07
N PRO A 11 12.62 2.98 -7.22
CA PRO A 11 13.61 2.91 -8.30
C PRO A 11 12.99 3.06 -9.69
N SER A 12 13.70 3.75 -10.58
CA SER A 12 13.20 4.04 -11.93
C SER A 12 12.87 2.79 -12.74
N ALA A 13 13.63 1.70 -12.56
CA ALA A 13 13.36 0.43 -13.26
C ALA A 13 11.97 -0.12 -12.92
N GLN A 14 11.56 -0.01 -11.65
CA GLN A 14 10.24 -0.43 -11.22
C GLN A 14 9.15 0.48 -11.80
N LEU A 15 9.42 1.79 -11.88
CA LEU A 15 8.48 2.75 -12.46
C LEU A 15 8.20 2.45 -13.94
N VAL A 16 9.21 2.05 -14.70
CA VAL A 16 9.05 1.68 -16.11
C VAL A 16 8.12 0.48 -16.25
N LYS A 17 8.30 -0.55 -15.42
CA LYS A 17 7.44 -1.74 -15.44
C LYS A 17 5.99 -1.40 -15.09
N ILE A 18 5.79 -0.53 -14.10
CA ILE A 18 4.46 -0.09 -13.70
C ILE A 18 3.82 0.72 -14.81
N ALA A 19 4.58 1.60 -15.49
CA ALA A 19 4.07 2.37 -16.62
C ALA A 19 3.59 1.46 -17.76
N GLU A 20 4.32 0.40 -18.07
CA GLU A 20 3.91 -0.58 -19.07
C GLU A 20 2.58 -1.24 -18.70
N ILE A 21 2.43 -1.67 -17.45
CA ILE A 21 1.19 -2.28 -16.96
C ILE A 21 0.03 -1.28 -17.06
N ALA A 22 0.23 -0.07 -16.58
CA ALA A 22 -0.81 0.95 -16.56
C ALA A 22 -1.23 1.39 -17.97
N SER A 23 -0.29 1.47 -18.90
CA SER A 23 -0.58 1.89 -20.28
C SER A 23 -1.53 0.93 -21.01
N GLN A 24 -1.51 -0.35 -20.64
CA GLN A 24 -2.44 -1.34 -21.22
C GLN A 24 -3.90 -1.07 -20.87
N TYR A 25 -4.15 -0.30 -19.81
CA TYR A 25 -5.48 0.02 -19.30
C TYR A 25 -5.80 1.51 -19.41
N LYS A 26 -5.12 2.23 -20.29
CA LYS A 26 -5.35 3.66 -20.50
C LYS A 26 -6.79 3.94 -20.87
N GLY A 27 -7.40 4.93 -20.23
CA GLY A 27 -8.79 5.29 -20.46
C GLY A 27 -9.81 4.35 -19.81
N ARG A 28 -9.36 3.45 -18.95
CA ARG A 28 -10.21 2.47 -18.25
C ARG A 28 -10.07 2.64 -16.72
N PRO A 29 -10.69 3.65 -16.14
CA PRO A 29 -10.56 3.89 -14.68
C PRO A 29 -11.11 2.72 -13.83
N GLU A 30 -12.06 1.95 -14.35
CA GLU A 30 -12.60 0.77 -13.68
C GLU A 30 -11.55 -0.33 -13.48
N MET A 31 -10.46 -0.30 -14.24
CA MET A 31 -9.38 -1.28 -14.13
C MET A 31 -8.27 -0.88 -13.15
N LEU A 32 -8.46 0.20 -12.41
CA LEU A 32 -7.45 0.71 -11.47
C LEU A 32 -7.02 -0.36 -10.44
N MET A 33 -7.96 -1.11 -9.87
CA MET A 33 -7.66 -2.19 -8.92
C MET A 33 -6.72 -3.22 -9.53
N LYS A 34 -6.99 -3.61 -10.78
CA LYS A 34 -6.18 -4.61 -11.47
C LYS A 34 -4.75 -4.12 -11.71
N VAL A 35 -4.60 -2.86 -12.10
CA VAL A 35 -3.29 -2.22 -12.27
C VAL A 35 -2.53 -2.19 -10.96
N ILE A 36 -3.18 -1.78 -9.87
CA ILE A 36 -2.56 -1.69 -8.55
C ILE A 36 -2.15 -3.06 -8.03
N ILE A 37 -2.98 -4.07 -8.17
CA ILE A 37 -2.64 -5.44 -7.74
C ILE A 37 -1.43 -5.98 -8.52
N LYS A 38 -1.38 -5.76 -9.82
CA LYS A 38 -0.22 -6.14 -10.63
C LYS A 38 1.03 -5.38 -10.23
N SER A 39 0.90 -4.09 -9.95
CA SER A 39 2.01 -3.24 -9.50
C SER A 39 2.52 -3.65 -8.12
N GLN A 40 1.65 -4.14 -7.25
CA GLN A 40 2.02 -4.58 -5.90
C GLN A 40 3.01 -5.76 -5.92
N LYS A 41 3.02 -6.54 -6.99
CA LYS A 41 4.01 -7.62 -7.17
C LYS A 41 5.41 -7.10 -7.48
N ILE A 42 5.50 -5.86 -7.95
CA ILE A 42 6.75 -5.20 -8.33
C ILE A 42 7.26 -4.33 -7.17
N VAL A 43 6.37 -3.58 -6.53
CA VAL A 43 6.72 -2.67 -5.43
C VAL A 43 5.96 -3.06 -4.16
N THR A 44 6.61 -2.90 -3.02
CA THR A 44 5.99 -3.17 -1.72
C THR A 44 5.23 -1.96 -1.18
N ALA A 45 5.57 -0.77 -1.68
CA ALA A 45 4.95 0.48 -1.25
C ALA A 45 4.65 1.36 -2.45
N PHE A 46 3.49 2.01 -2.42
CA PHE A 46 3.05 2.92 -3.46
C PHE A 46 3.46 4.34 -3.10
N SER A 47 4.65 4.75 -3.55
CA SER A 47 5.15 6.11 -3.36
C SER A 47 4.38 7.11 -4.21
N ALA A 48 4.60 8.40 -3.97
CA ALA A 48 4.03 9.45 -4.81
C ALA A 48 4.41 9.28 -6.28
N SER A 49 5.65 8.82 -6.55
CA SER A 49 6.13 8.56 -7.92
C SER A 49 5.32 7.46 -8.60
N VAL A 50 5.03 6.37 -7.89
CA VAL A 50 4.21 5.26 -8.41
C VAL A 50 2.81 5.75 -8.71
N ALA A 51 2.18 6.48 -7.77
CA ALA A 51 0.84 7.01 -7.96
C ALA A 51 0.78 7.97 -9.17
N ALA A 52 1.80 8.82 -9.33
CA ALA A 52 1.88 9.75 -10.44
C ALA A 52 2.01 9.02 -11.78
N VAL A 53 2.84 7.97 -11.85
CA VAL A 53 3.01 7.17 -13.07
C VAL A 53 1.71 6.47 -13.44
N ILE A 54 1.03 5.83 -12.49
CA ILE A 54 -0.23 5.15 -12.73
C ILE A 54 -1.29 6.15 -13.22
N ALA A 55 -1.41 7.30 -12.56
CA ALA A 55 -2.37 8.35 -12.92
C ALA A 55 -2.12 8.84 -14.34
N ARG A 56 -0.86 9.11 -14.68
CA ARG A 56 -0.49 9.61 -16.01
C ARG A 56 -0.77 8.58 -17.10
N GLU A 57 -0.38 7.34 -16.89
CA GLU A 57 -0.53 6.29 -17.91
C GLU A 57 -1.99 5.85 -18.08
N MET A 58 -2.79 5.91 -17.04
CA MET A 58 -4.22 5.59 -17.09
C MET A 58 -5.10 6.78 -17.45
N ASP A 59 -4.53 7.98 -17.49
CA ASP A 59 -5.25 9.25 -17.75
C ASP A 59 -6.36 9.50 -16.73
N ILE A 60 -6.03 9.37 -15.45
CA ILE A 60 -6.93 9.64 -14.32
C ILE A 60 -6.25 10.57 -13.32
N PRO A 61 -7.02 11.29 -12.47
CA PRO A 61 -6.41 12.17 -11.46
C PRO A 61 -5.55 11.39 -10.45
N GLN A 62 -4.40 11.97 -10.07
CA GLN A 62 -3.52 11.37 -9.07
C GLN A 62 -4.22 11.22 -7.71
N THR A 63 -5.10 12.15 -7.37
CA THR A 63 -5.88 12.08 -6.13
C THR A 63 -6.76 10.83 -6.08
N GLN A 64 -7.30 10.41 -7.21
CA GLN A 64 -8.10 9.19 -7.30
C GLN A 64 -7.25 7.95 -7.03
N VAL A 65 -6.04 7.89 -7.59
CA VAL A 65 -5.10 6.79 -7.34
C VAL A 65 -4.71 6.75 -5.87
N TYR A 66 -4.37 7.89 -5.30
CA TYR A 66 -3.98 7.97 -3.89
C TYR A 66 -5.12 7.58 -2.95
N SER A 67 -6.33 8.08 -3.20
CA SER A 67 -7.50 7.72 -2.40
C SER A 67 -7.76 6.21 -2.44
N PHE A 68 -7.56 5.59 -3.58
CA PHE A 68 -7.73 4.16 -3.75
C PHE A 68 -6.68 3.39 -2.92
N ILE A 69 -5.41 3.79 -2.99
CA ILE A 69 -4.33 3.14 -2.26
C ILE A 69 -4.53 3.24 -0.75
N THR A 70 -4.96 4.39 -0.26
CA THR A 70 -5.16 4.60 1.19
C THR A 70 -6.44 3.97 1.71
N PHE A 71 -7.42 3.72 0.85
CA PHE A 71 -8.68 3.08 1.24
C PHE A 71 -8.51 1.59 1.59
N TYR A 72 -7.66 0.87 0.85
CA TYR A 72 -7.50 -0.57 1.04
C TYR A 72 -6.35 -0.88 2.00
N ALA A 73 -6.65 -1.59 3.08
CA ALA A 73 -5.68 -1.94 4.12
C ALA A 73 -4.51 -2.81 3.62
N MET A 74 -4.71 -3.56 2.55
CA MET A 74 -3.66 -4.40 1.96
C MET A 74 -2.62 -3.61 1.18
N LEU A 75 -2.91 -2.34 0.86
CA LEU A 75 -2.01 -1.46 0.14
C LEU A 75 -1.30 -0.51 1.12
N SER A 76 -0.12 -0.08 0.78
CA SER A 76 0.66 0.79 1.66
C SER A 76 1.45 1.82 0.87
N VAL A 77 1.50 3.04 1.39
CA VAL A 77 2.38 4.10 0.88
C VAL A 77 3.76 4.10 1.54
N LYS A 78 3.92 3.29 2.59
CA LYS A 78 5.20 3.11 3.29
C LYS A 78 5.75 1.71 3.03
N PRO A 79 7.07 1.56 2.88
CA PRO A 79 7.67 0.24 2.80
C PRO A 79 7.34 -0.59 4.04
N ARG A 80 7.03 -1.85 3.83
CA ARG A 80 6.78 -2.81 4.91
C ARG A 80 7.93 -3.79 4.99
N GLY A 81 8.05 -4.46 6.14
CA GLY A 81 9.06 -5.48 6.35
C GLY A 81 8.83 -6.71 5.47
N LYS A 82 9.80 -7.62 5.47
CA LYS A 82 9.72 -8.87 4.72
C LYS A 82 8.52 -9.71 5.16
N TYR A 83 8.23 -9.73 6.45
CA TYR A 83 7.10 -10.46 7.02
C TYR A 83 6.08 -9.46 7.54
N ILE A 84 4.81 -9.68 7.21
CA ILE A 84 3.70 -8.82 7.63
C ILE A 84 2.77 -9.65 8.50
N ILE A 85 2.60 -9.22 9.75
CA ILE A 85 1.68 -9.84 10.69
C ILE A 85 0.40 -9.01 10.70
N ARG A 86 -0.71 -9.64 10.35
CA ARG A 86 -2.03 -9.00 10.34
C ARG A 86 -2.88 -9.52 11.47
N MET A 87 -3.50 -8.59 12.22
CA MET A 87 -4.38 -8.92 13.34
C MET A 87 -5.77 -8.37 13.08
N CYS A 88 -6.76 -9.21 13.31
CA CYS A 88 -8.16 -8.81 13.20
C CYS A 88 -8.56 -7.89 14.35
N LYS A 89 -9.23 -6.79 14.03
CA LYS A 89 -9.74 -5.81 15.02
C LYS A 89 -11.26 -5.78 15.09
N SER A 90 -11.94 -6.75 14.51
CA SER A 90 -13.40 -6.79 14.55
C SER A 90 -13.90 -7.02 15.98
N SER A 91 -15.17 -6.70 16.22
CA SER A 91 -15.78 -6.84 17.56
C SER A 91 -15.65 -8.27 18.11
N PRO A 92 -15.94 -9.34 17.34
CA PRO A 92 -15.75 -10.70 17.86
C PRO A 92 -14.31 -11.01 18.29
N CYS A 93 -13.33 -10.59 17.51
CA CYS A 93 -11.93 -10.80 17.86
C CYS A 93 -11.51 -10.02 19.10
N HIS A 94 -12.00 -8.80 19.26
CA HIS A 94 -11.72 -7.96 20.42
C HIS A 94 -12.27 -8.60 21.70
N VAL A 95 -13.49 -9.11 21.67
CA VAL A 95 -14.12 -9.80 22.81
C VAL A 95 -13.36 -11.06 23.18
N LEU A 96 -12.80 -11.77 22.19
CA LEU A 96 -12.07 -13.03 22.43
C LEU A 96 -10.59 -12.83 22.78
N GLY A 97 -10.13 -11.59 22.99
CA GLY A 97 -8.79 -11.32 23.49
C GLY A 97 -7.76 -10.94 22.44
N ALA A 98 -8.17 -10.42 21.28
CA ALA A 98 -7.23 -9.98 20.25
C ALA A 98 -6.24 -8.92 20.78
N LYS A 99 -6.68 -8.05 21.68
CA LYS A 99 -5.82 -7.02 22.29
C LYS A 99 -4.65 -7.64 23.03
N GLU A 100 -4.90 -8.72 23.78
CA GLU A 100 -3.85 -9.41 24.53
C GLU A 100 -2.77 -9.98 23.60
N ILE A 101 -3.18 -10.50 22.43
CA ILE A 101 -2.24 -11.00 21.44
C ILE A 101 -1.43 -9.85 20.82
N VAL A 102 -2.06 -8.73 20.52
CA VAL A 102 -1.36 -7.55 20.00
C VAL A 102 -0.35 -7.04 21.03
N ASP A 103 -0.73 -6.92 22.30
CA ASP A 103 0.16 -6.48 23.36
C ASP A 103 1.35 -7.42 23.51
N ALA A 104 1.12 -8.75 23.42
CA ALA A 104 2.20 -9.74 23.50
C ALA A 104 3.16 -9.61 22.30
N LEU A 105 2.65 -9.36 21.10
CA LEU A 105 3.48 -9.18 19.91
C LEU A 105 4.30 -7.88 19.98
N GLU A 106 3.69 -6.80 20.44
CA GLU A 106 4.39 -5.52 20.62
C GLU A 106 5.54 -5.67 21.62
N ASP A 107 5.30 -6.40 22.70
CA ASP A 107 6.30 -6.65 23.73
C ASP A 107 7.44 -7.54 23.22
N LEU A 108 7.09 -8.60 22.50
CA LEU A 108 8.06 -9.55 21.95
C LEU A 108 8.93 -8.91 20.85
N LEU A 109 8.32 -8.15 19.95
CA LEU A 109 9.01 -7.57 18.80
C LEU A 109 9.58 -6.18 19.07
N GLN A 110 9.23 -5.55 20.19
CA GLN A 110 9.63 -4.20 20.55
C GLN A 110 9.28 -3.16 19.51
N ILE A 111 8.11 -3.33 18.87
CA ILE A 111 7.52 -2.40 17.92
C ILE A 111 6.05 -2.23 18.24
N LYS A 112 5.46 -1.14 17.75
CA LYS A 112 4.02 -0.90 17.84
C LYS A 112 3.33 -1.24 16.53
N VAL A 113 1.98 -1.33 16.58
CA VAL A 113 1.18 -1.53 15.39
C VAL A 113 1.50 -0.45 14.35
N GLY A 114 1.76 -0.88 13.12
CA GLY A 114 2.14 0.01 12.03
C GLY A 114 3.64 0.23 11.87
N GLU A 115 4.44 -0.26 12.80
CA GLU A 115 5.90 -0.14 12.73
C GLU A 115 6.55 -1.41 12.15
N THR A 116 7.81 -1.27 11.74
CA THR A 116 8.65 -2.36 11.22
C THR A 116 9.96 -2.39 11.99
N THR A 117 10.49 -3.58 12.26
CA THR A 117 11.79 -3.73 12.93
C THR A 117 12.95 -3.21 12.08
#